data_5704677ad6faa14e51fa887a2b31371f
#
_entry.id   5704677ad6faa14e51fa887a2b31371f
#
_cell.length_a   1.000
_cell.length_b   1.000
_cell.length_c   1.000
_cell.angle_alpha   90.00
_cell.angle_beta   90.00
_cell.angle_gamma   90.00
#
_symmetry.space_group_name_H-M   'P 1'
#
loop_
_entity.id
_entity.type
_entity.pdbx_description
1 polymer ?
#
loop_
_entity_poly.entity_id
_entity_poly.type
_entity_poly.pdbx_seq_one_letter_code
_entity_poly.pdbx_strand_id
1 'polypeptide(L)'
;GDGVVGENVTANVRTIRSIPLTLKVPDGETVPELLDVRGEVYMPRQAFMRLNEQRAERGESEFANPRNAAAGSLRQLDPQVTASRSLSFFAYYLVGEGAQPKHSESLALLAHYGFKVSENYKVVENIDEAIKYIGDFNELRQGLSYDTDGAVIKVNDVYQQRILGATGKDPRWATAYKYPPEQAETTLEDIDWRVGRTGVLTPTAVLTPVKLSGSVISRATLHNEDFIRAKDIRIGDRVVINKAGEIIPEVLRVVVEKRTGDEKEVEIPSVCPECGWRVERQGEEAAIRCTNPHCPALGREGPHSLCQP
;
A
#
# COMPACT_ATOMS: atom_id res chain seq x y z
N GLY A 1 -13.21 -7.95 -7.67
CA GLY A 1 -13.73 -9.30 -7.97
C GLY A 1 -13.79 -10.19 -6.74
N ASP A 2 -14.43 -11.33 -6.86
CA ASP A 2 -14.62 -12.32 -5.77
C ASP A 2 -13.52 -13.41 -5.73
N GLY A 3 -12.52 -13.29 -6.58
CA GLY A 3 -11.42 -14.26 -6.74
C GLY A 3 -11.67 -15.29 -7.86
N VAL A 4 -12.88 -15.34 -8.43
CA VAL A 4 -13.26 -16.17 -9.58
C VAL A 4 -13.64 -15.28 -10.77
N VAL A 5 -14.44 -14.27 -10.53
CA VAL A 5 -14.88 -13.28 -11.53
C VAL A 5 -14.29 -11.92 -11.18
N GLY A 6 -13.63 -11.29 -12.16
CA GLY A 6 -13.06 -9.96 -12.04
C GLY A 6 -13.98 -8.87 -12.60
N GLU A 7 -13.68 -7.62 -12.26
CA GLU A 7 -14.31 -6.46 -12.87
C GLU A 7 -13.77 -6.24 -14.29
N ASN A 8 -14.64 -5.88 -15.22
CA ASN A 8 -14.20 -5.51 -16.57
C ASN A 8 -13.71 -4.06 -16.58
N VAL A 9 -12.41 -3.89 -16.61
CA VAL A 9 -11.74 -2.59 -16.67
C VAL A 9 -10.97 -2.37 -17.99
N THR A 10 -11.38 -3.06 -19.05
CA THR A 10 -10.72 -3.05 -20.36
C THR A 10 -10.49 -1.64 -20.89
N ALA A 11 -11.49 -0.77 -20.83
CA ALA A 11 -11.37 0.61 -21.31
C ALA A 11 -10.27 1.38 -20.59
N ASN A 12 -10.15 1.18 -19.27
CA ASN A 12 -9.13 1.81 -18.43
C ASN A 12 -7.74 1.21 -18.66
N VAL A 13 -7.66 -0.13 -18.76
CA VAL A 13 -6.39 -0.84 -19.04
C VAL A 13 -5.79 -0.40 -20.38
N ARG A 14 -6.60 -0.14 -21.39
CA ARG A 14 -6.15 0.36 -22.70
C ARG A 14 -5.46 1.72 -22.65
N THR A 15 -5.61 2.48 -21.59
CA THR A 15 -4.92 3.77 -21.38
C THR A 15 -3.53 3.62 -20.79
N ILE A 16 -3.18 2.42 -20.28
CA ILE A 16 -1.88 2.16 -19.63
C ILE A 16 -0.82 1.88 -20.70
N ARG A 17 0.10 2.81 -20.91
CA ARG A 17 1.07 2.76 -22.00
C ARG A 17 2.03 1.56 -21.96
N SER A 18 2.27 0.98 -20.79
CA SER A 18 3.12 -0.21 -20.61
C SER A 18 2.42 -1.53 -20.94
N ILE A 19 1.14 -1.49 -21.30
CA ILE A 19 0.39 -2.64 -21.81
C ILE A 19 0.27 -2.46 -23.34
N PRO A 20 0.80 -3.41 -24.14
CA PRO A 20 0.73 -3.29 -25.60
C PRO A 20 -0.72 -3.45 -26.07
N LEU A 21 -1.18 -2.58 -26.96
CA LEU A 21 -2.48 -2.72 -27.63
C LEU A 21 -2.43 -3.74 -28.79
N THR A 22 -1.23 -4.04 -29.26
CA THR A 22 -0.93 -5.03 -30.30
C THR A 22 0.35 -5.74 -29.89
N LEU A 23 0.36 -7.06 -29.97
CA LEU A 23 1.55 -7.86 -29.67
C LEU A 23 2.62 -7.62 -30.76
N LYS A 24 3.86 -7.52 -30.33
CA LYS A 24 5.02 -7.49 -31.22
C LYS A 24 5.39 -8.94 -31.56
N VAL A 25 4.84 -9.43 -32.66
CA VAL A 25 5.10 -10.80 -33.14
C VAL A 25 5.96 -10.70 -34.36
N PRO A 26 7.18 -11.28 -34.38
CA PRO A 26 8.02 -11.34 -35.58
C PRO A 26 7.36 -12.11 -36.71
N ASP A 27 7.76 -11.79 -37.96
CA ASP A 27 7.27 -12.48 -39.12
C ASP A 27 7.61 -13.98 -39.08
N GLY A 28 6.59 -14.82 -39.26
CA GLY A 28 6.72 -16.26 -39.23
C GLY A 28 6.54 -16.91 -37.85
N GLU A 29 6.38 -16.13 -36.79
CA GLU A 29 5.97 -16.64 -35.50
C GLU A 29 4.44 -16.74 -35.39
N THR A 30 3.97 -17.76 -34.67
CA THR A 30 2.54 -17.94 -34.35
C THR A 30 2.33 -17.72 -32.88
N VAL A 31 1.28 -17.01 -32.53
CA VAL A 31 0.83 -16.84 -31.14
C VAL A 31 -0.44 -17.66 -30.91
N PRO A 32 -0.68 -18.13 -29.67
CA PRO A 32 -1.94 -18.77 -29.33
C PRO A 32 -3.13 -17.83 -29.62
N GLU A 33 -4.28 -18.41 -29.95
CA GLU A 33 -5.51 -17.66 -30.18
C GLU A 33 -5.91 -16.83 -28.93
N LEU A 34 -5.64 -17.38 -27.75
CA LEU A 34 -5.85 -16.72 -26.46
C LEU A 34 -4.55 -16.70 -25.65
N LEU A 35 -4.15 -15.51 -25.20
CA LEU A 35 -3.01 -15.31 -24.31
C LEU A 35 -3.51 -14.73 -22.98
N ASP A 36 -3.47 -15.52 -21.91
CA ASP A 36 -3.81 -15.07 -20.56
C ASP A 36 -2.55 -14.57 -19.85
N VAL A 37 -2.44 -13.26 -19.71
CA VAL A 37 -1.28 -12.57 -19.07
C VAL A 37 -1.71 -11.97 -17.76
N ARG A 38 -1.08 -12.37 -16.68
CA ARG A 38 -1.30 -11.77 -15.35
C ARG A 38 -0.20 -10.80 -15.00
N GLY A 39 -0.59 -9.71 -14.35
CA GLY A 39 0.33 -8.66 -13.98
C GLY A 39 -0.21 -7.77 -12.87
N GLU A 40 0.59 -6.79 -12.51
CA GLU A 40 0.24 -5.79 -11.49
C GLU A 40 0.23 -4.40 -12.11
N VAL A 41 -0.88 -3.69 -11.94
CA VAL A 41 -0.99 -2.26 -12.24
C VAL A 41 -0.51 -1.49 -11.02
N TYR A 42 0.40 -0.57 -11.22
CA TYR A 42 0.96 0.22 -10.14
C TYR A 42 1.10 1.70 -10.53
N MET A 43 1.26 2.55 -9.53
CA MET A 43 1.53 3.97 -9.72
C MET A 43 2.99 4.26 -9.32
N PRO A 44 3.82 4.81 -10.22
CA PRO A 44 5.17 5.26 -9.88
C PRO A 44 5.14 6.35 -8.80
N ARG A 45 6.16 6.39 -7.93
CA ARG A 45 6.27 7.35 -6.81
C ARG A 45 6.07 8.80 -7.25
N GLN A 46 6.72 9.22 -8.34
CA GLN A 46 6.58 10.59 -8.86
C GLN A 46 5.17 10.91 -9.34
N ALA A 47 4.48 9.93 -9.95
CA ALA A 47 3.09 10.09 -10.37
C ALA A 47 2.16 10.23 -9.16
N PHE A 48 2.39 9.44 -8.12
CA PHE A 48 1.66 9.50 -6.86
C PHE A 48 1.84 10.85 -6.15
N MET A 49 3.07 11.35 -6.04
CA MET A 49 3.35 12.65 -5.42
C MET A 49 2.62 13.77 -6.17
N ARG A 50 2.75 13.84 -7.49
CA ARG A 50 2.06 14.84 -8.32
C ARG A 50 0.54 14.76 -8.20
N LEU A 51 0.00 13.54 -8.13
CA LEU A 51 -1.44 13.35 -7.97
C LEU A 51 -1.93 13.91 -6.62
N ASN A 52 -1.22 13.64 -5.53
CA ASN A 52 -1.60 14.14 -4.22
C ASN A 52 -1.42 15.67 -4.10
N GLU A 53 -0.37 16.24 -4.69
CA GLU A 53 -0.21 17.71 -4.79
C GLU A 53 -1.42 18.35 -5.49
N GLN A 54 -1.83 17.83 -6.64
CA GLN A 54 -3.01 18.32 -7.37
C GLN A 54 -4.31 18.16 -6.60
N ARG A 55 -4.46 17.08 -5.83
CA ARG A 55 -5.62 16.86 -4.97
C ARG A 55 -5.65 17.86 -3.81
N ALA A 56 -4.52 18.08 -3.17
CA ALA A 56 -4.38 19.08 -2.10
C ALA A 56 -4.72 20.49 -2.59
N GLU A 57 -4.23 20.90 -3.78
CA GLU A 57 -4.57 22.20 -4.41
C GLU A 57 -6.07 22.37 -4.67
N ARG A 58 -6.78 21.27 -4.94
CA ARG A 58 -8.25 21.26 -5.15
C ARG A 58 -9.05 21.07 -3.86
N GLY A 59 -8.39 20.95 -2.72
CA GLY A 59 -9.06 20.66 -1.44
C GLY A 59 -9.64 19.26 -1.33
N GLU A 60 -9.18 18.33 -2.18
CA GLU A 60 -9.58 16.93 -2.16
C GLU A 60 -8.73 16.12 -1.18
N SER A 61 -9.29 15.04 -0.64
CA SER A 61 -8.53 14.11 0.22
C SER A 61 -7.40 13.44 -0.56
N GLU A 62 -6.19 13.44 -0.02
CA GLU A 62 -5.05 12.75 -0.59
C GLU A 62 -5.19 11.23 -0.48
N PHE A 63 -4.59 10.50 -1.42
CA PHE A 63 -4.47 9.05 -1.31
C PHE A 63 -3.42 8.69 -0.26
N ALA A 64 -3.72 7.67 0.54
CA ALA A 64 -2.83 7.22 1.62
C ALA A 64 -1.51 6.62 1.09
N ASN A 65 -1.55 5.97 -0.08
CA ASN A 65 -0.41 5.27 -0.66
C ASN A 65 -0.57 5.05 -2.17
N PRO A 66 0.53 4.73 -2.90
CA PRO A 66 0.49 4.46 -4.34
C PRO A 66 -0.43 3.30 -4.75
N ARG A 67 -0.58 2.28 -3.91
CA ARG A 67 -1.45 1.12 -4.17
C ARG A 67 -2.92 1.51 -4.21
N ASN A 68 -3.37 2.26 -3.19
CA ASN A 68 -4.74 2.77 -3.15
C ASN A 68 -5.00 3.75 -4.30
N ALA A 69 -4.04 4.60 -4.63
CA ALA A 69 -4.11 5.50 -5.76
C ALA A 69 -4.22 4.76 -7.10
N ALA A 70 -3.44 3.69 -7.30
CA ALA A 70 -3.50 2.86 -8.49
C ALA A 70 -4.84 2.14 -8.60
N ALA A 71 -5.31 1.49 -7.53
CA ALA A 71 -6.59 0.79 -7.50
C ALA A 71 -7.77 1.73 -7.77
N GLY A 72 -7.80 2.90 -7.12
CA GLY A 72 -8.84 3.92 -7.35
C GLY A 72 -8.78 4.50 -8.77
N SER A 73 -7.60 4.67 -9.34
CA SER A 73 -7.42 5.18 -10.70
C SER A 73 -7.83 4.18 -11.78
N LEU A 74 -7.64 2.88 -11.52
CA LEU A 74 -8.02 1.83 -12.46
C LEU A 74 -9.54 1.62 -12.56
N ARG A 75 -10.29 1.98 -11.52
CA ARG A 75 -11.74 1.82 -11.42
C ARG A 75 -12.54 3.07 -11.77
N GLN A 76 -11.95 4.04 -12.44
CA GLN A 76 -12.66 5.25 -12.89
C GLN A 76 -13.68 4.91 -13.96
N LEU A 77 -14.84 5.57 -13.90
CA LEU A 77 -15.88 5.43 -14.92
C LEU A 77 -15.44 6.02 -16.27
N ASP A 78 -14.71 7.15 -16.22
CA ASP A 78 -14.13 7.78 -17.40
C ASP A 78 -12.68 7.32 -17.59
N PRO A 79 -12.36 6.60 -18.69
CA PRO A 79 -11.00 6.16 -19.00
C PRO A 79 -10.00 7.31 -19.17
N GLN A 80 -10.44 8.53 -19.48
CA GLN A 80 -9.56 9.69 -19.58
C GLN A 80 -8.97 10.07 -18.23
N VAL A 81 -9.74 9.90 -17.15
CA VAL A 81 -9.23 10.08 -15.79
C VAL A 81 -8.13 9.07 -15.49
N THR A 82 -8.32 7.80 -15.85
CA THR A 82 -7.29 6.76 -15.72
C THR A 82 -6.04 7.12 -16.55
N ALA A 83 -6.22 7.58 -17.78
CA ALA A 83 -5.12 8.01 -18.65
C ALA A 83 -4.25 9.12 -18.02
N SER A 84 -4.88 10.05 -17.30
CA SER A 84 -4.18 11.16 -16.62
C SER A 84 -3.35 10.72 -15.40
N ARG A 85 -3.57 9.51 -14.89
CA ARG A 85 -2.96 9.02 -13.63
C ARG A 85 -1.55 8.46 -13.80
N SER A 86 -1.05 8.33 -15.04
CA SER A 86 0.29 7.79 -15.32
C SER A 86 0.55 6.41 -14.70
N LEU A 87 -0.43 5.53 -14.76
CA LEU A 87 -0.30 4.15 -14.31
C LEU A 87 0.72 3.39 -15.16
N SER A 88 1.34 2.39 -14.56
CA SER A 88 2.23 1.43 -15.23
C SER A 88 1.82 0.01 -14.87
N PHE A 89 2.40 -0.96 -15.59
CA PHE A 89 2.05 -2.37 -15.46
C PHE A 89 3.31 -3.21 -15.55
N PHE A 90 3.37 -4.27 -14.75
CA PHE A 90 4.33 -5.36 -14.90
C PHE A 90 3.59 -6.66 -15.16
N ALA A 91 3.92 -7.34 -16.27
CA ALA A 91 3.54 -8.72 -16.49
C ALA A 91 4.44 -9.64 -15.65
N TYR A 92 3.86 -10.59 -14.93
CA TYR A 92 4.62 -11.51 -14.10
C TYR A 92 4.26 -12.99 -14.26
N TYR A 93 3.21 -13.30 -15.00
CA TYR A 93 2.79 -14.70 -15.22
C TYR A 93 2.03 -14.87 -16.52
N LEU A 94 2.39 -15.92 -17.26
CA LEU A 94 1.72 -16.36 -18.49
C LEU A 94 1.02 -17.70 -18.22
N VAL A 95 -0.29 -17.74 -18.44
CA VAL A 95 -1.13 -18.89 -18.14
C VAL A 95 -1.52 -19.62 -19.43
N GLY A 96 -1.64 -20.93 -19.37
CA GLY A 96 -2.24 -21.74 -20.43
C GLY A 96 -1.29 -22.09 -21.57
N GLU A 97 -1.81 -22.11 -22.80
CA GLU A 97 -1.10 -22.64 -23.98
C GLU A 97 0.17 -21.89 -24.36
N GLY A 98 0.25 -20.61 -24.02
CA GLY A 98 1.45 -19.81 -24.27
C GLY A 98 2.59 -20.01 -23.28
N ALA A 99 2.34 -20.71 -22.15
CA ALA A 99 3.32 -20.87 -21.10
C ALA A 99 4.51 -21.74 -21.56
N GLN A 100 5.72 -21.25 -21.34
CA GLN A 100 6.96 -21.95 -21.65
C GLN A 100 7.31 -22.99 -20.58
N PRO A 101 8.22 -23.95 -20.84
CA PRO A 101 8.64 -24.94 -19.84
C PRO A 101 9.18 -24.34 -18.54
N LYS A 102 9.80 -23.16 -18.62
CA LYS A 102 10.27 -22.40 -17.46
C LYS A 102 9.54 -21.07 -17.32
N HIS A 103 9.26 -20.69 -16.09
CA HIS A 103 8.63 -19.40 -15.79
C HIS A 103 9.46 -18.22 -16.32
N SER A 104 10.78 -18.28 -16.18
CA SER A 104 11.71 -17.26 -16.72
C SER A 104 11.66 -17.14 -18.24
N GLU A 105 11.44 -18.25 -18.96
CA GLU A 105 11.27 -18.25 -20.42
C GLU A 105 9.93 -17.60 -20.80
N SER A 106 8.87 -17.83 -20.03
CA SER A 106 7.59 -17.14 -20.22
C SER A 106 7.70 -15.63 -19.99
N LEU A 107 8.50 -15.18 -19.01
CA LEU A 107 8.77 -13.76 -18.81
C LEU A 107 9.53 -13.15 -20.00
N ALA A 108 10.53 -13.86 -20.54
CA ALA A 108 11.27 -13.42 -21.73
C ALA A 108 10.34 -13.32 -22.96
N LEU A 109 9.43 -14.28 -23.13
CA LEU A 109 8.43 -14.26 -24.21
C LEU A 109 7.45 -13.08 -24.06
N LEU A 110 6.99 -12.78 -22.87
CA LEU A 110 6.13 -11.62 -22.61
C LEU A 110 6.85 -10.30 -22.96
N ALA A 111 8.13 -10.17 -22.59
CA ALA A 111 8.94 -9.02 -22.96
C ALA A 111 9.11 -8.92 -24.49
N HIS A 112 9.30 -10.05 -25.17
CA HIS A 112 9.39 -10.13 -26.63
C HIS A 112 8.09 -9.67 -27.31
N TYR A 113 6.93 -10.03 -26.76
CA TYR A 113 5.63 -9.57 -27.23
C TYR A 113 5.31 -8.09 -26.91
N GLY A 114 6.19 -7.40 -26.18
CA GLY A 114 6.08 -5.98 -25.86
C GLY A 114 5.46 -5.66 -24.52
N PHE A 115 5.22 -6.65 -23.66
CA PHE A 115 4.82 -6.39 -22.28
C PHE A 115 6.02 -5.90 -21.46
N LYS A 116 5.76 -5.00 -20.54
CA LYS A 116 6.76 -4.63 -19.54
C LYS A 116 6.86 -5.74 -18.48
N VAL A 117 8.06 -6.28 -18.32
CA VAL A 117 8.42 -7.25 -17.31
C VAL A 117 9.42 -6.60 -16.37
N SER A 118 9.42 -6.97 -15.08
CA SER A 118 10.42 -6.46 -14.14
C SER A 118 11.82 -6.89 -14.60
N GLU A 119 12.76 -5.95 -14.58
CA GLU A 119 14.17 -6.23 -14.81
C GLU A 119 14.87 -6.74 -13.52
N ASN A 120 14.19 -6.60 -12.39
CA ASN A 120 14.71 -6.96 -11.08
C ASN A 120 14.28 -8.38 -10.66
N TYR A 121 14.54 -9.36 -11.52
CA TYR A 121 14.41 -10.77 -11.14
C TYR A 121 15.68 -11.53 -11.47
N LYS A 122 15.90 -12.64 -10.81
CA LYS A 122 17.04 -13.51 -11.03
C LYS A 122 16.59 -14.96 -10.96
N VAL A 123 17.11 -15.78 -11.87
CA VAL A 123 17.03 -17.23 -11.78
C VAL A 123 18.22 -17.72 -10.96
N VAL A 124 17.95 -18.52 -9.94
CA VAL A 124 18.96 -19.06 -9.01
C VAL A 124 18.85 -20.57 -8.94
N GLU A 125 19.94 -21.23 -8.57
CA GLU A 125 20.05 -22.68 -8.57
C GLU A 125 19.58 -23.32 -7.25
N ASN A 126 19.64 -22.56 -6.15
CA ASN A 126 19.34 -23.06 -4.81
C ASN A 126 18.81 -21.96 -3.90
N ILE A 127 18.35 -22.38 -2.72
CA ILE A 127 17.74 -21.47 -1.73
C ILE A 127 18.75 -20.48 -1.15
N ASP A 128 20.01 -20.83 -1.01
CA ASP A 128 21.03 -19.96 -0.45
C ASP A 128 21.29 -18.75 -1.37
N GLU A 129 21.33 -19.00 -2.68
CA GLU A 129 21.40 -17.91 -3.68
C GLU A 129 20.14 -17.04 -3.67
N ALA A 130 18.96 -17.62 -3.45
CA ALA A 130 17.72 -16.87 -3.33
C ALA A 130 17.75 -15.96 -2.09
N ILE A 131 18.21 -16.48 -0.94
CA ILE A 131 18.35 -15.71 0.30
C ILE A 131 19.34 -14.56 0.10
N LYS A 132 20.48 -14.82 -0.54
CA LYS A 132 21.43 -13.76 -0.88
C LYS A 132 20.82 -12.68 -1.74
N TYR A 133 20.10 -13.07 -2.80
CA TYR A 133 19.42 -12.10 -3.67
C TYR A 133 18.39 -11.25 -2.92
N ILE A 134 17.64 -11.84 -1.99
CA ILE A 134 16.68 -11.13 -1.15
C ILE A 134 17.39 -10.07 -0.30
N GLY A 135 18.57 -10.41 0.27
CA GLY A 135 19.39 -9.46 1.02
C GLY A 135 19.85 -8.27 0.15
N ASP A 136 20.43 -8.58 -1.01
CA ASP A 136 20.91 -7.56 -1.97
C ASP A 136 19.76 -6.68 -2.48
N PHE A 137 18.60 -7.28 -2.73
CA PHE A 137 17.42 -6.55 -3.21
C PHE A 137 16.87 -5.56 -2.18
N ASN A 138 17.07 -5.78 -0.89
CA ASN A 138 16.62 -4.83 0.14
C ASN A 138 17.27 -3.44 -0.02
N GLU A 139 18.50 -3.37 -0.46
CA GLU A 139 19.17 -2.11 -0.77
C GLU A 139 18.72 -1.55 -2.13
N LEU A 140 18.66 -2.41 -3.15
CA LEU A 140 18.29 -2.03 -4.50
C LEU A 140 16.88 -1.45 -4.58
N ARG A 141 15.91 -2.01 -3.85
CA ARG A 141 14.51 -1.58 -3.89
C ARG A 141 14.29 -0.13 -3.45
N GLN A 142 15.17 0.43 -2.63
CA GLN A 142 15.07 1.82 -2.18
C GLN A 142 15.26 2.82 -3.33
N GLY A 143 16.05 2.45 -4.35
CA GLY A 143 16.28 3.26 -5.55
C GLY A 143 15.25 3.09 -6.67
N LEU A 144 14.27 2.19 -6.53
CA LEU A 144 13.25 1.96 -7.53
C LEU A 144 12.28 3.14 -7.64
N SER A 145 11.72 3.34 -8.82
CA SER A 145 10.70 4.37 -9.07
C SER A 145 9.31 3.99 -8.56
N TYR A 146 9.15 2.84 -7.93
CA TYR A 146 7.92 2.29 -7.36
C TYR A 146 8.19 1.62 -6.03
N ASP A 147 7.15 1.48 -5.21
CA ASP A 147 7.25 0.85 -3.91
C ASP A 147 7.17 -0.68 -4.01
N THR A 148 7.96 -1.36 -3.19
CA THR A 148 7.95 -2.80 -3.03
C THR A 148 7.99 -3.15 -1.55
N ASP A 149 7.22 -4.14 -1.12
CA ASP A 149 7.18 -4.60 0.26
C ASP A 149 7.90 -5.95 0.47
N GLY A 150 8.32 -6.58 -0.62
CA GLY A 150 8.97 -7.87 -0.55
C GLY A 150 9.49 -8.39 -1.88
N ALA A 151 9.90 -9.64 -1.85
CA ALA A 151 10.29 -10.43 -3.01
C ALA A 151 9.47 -11.73 -3.07
N VAL A 152 9.14 -12.19 -4.26
CA VAL A 152 8.45 -13.46 -4.46
C VAL A 152 9.42 -14.49 -5.03
N ILE A 153 9.57 -15.60 -4.33
CA ILE A 153 10.38 -16.74 -4.74
C ILE A 153 9.44 -17.76 -5.37
N LYS A 154 9.76 -18.21 -6.58
CA LYS A 154 8.92 -19.13 -7.35
C LYS A 154 9.75 -20.31 -7.86
N VAL A 155 9.14 -21.50 -7.90
CA VAL A 155 9.72 -22.61 -8.63
C VAL A 155 9.69 -22.28 -10.12
N ASN A 156 10.86 -22.34 -10.79
CA ASN A 156 10.99 -21.90 -12.18
C ASN A 156 10.45 -22.95 -13.19
N ASP A 157 10.52 -24.24 -12.86
CA ASP A 157 10.02 -25.32 -13.70
C ASP A 157 8.49 -25.39 -13.64
N VAL A 158 7.82 -25.17 -14.78
CA VAL A 158 6.34 -25.14 -14.86
C VAL A 158 5.72 -26.51 -14.64
N TYR A 159 6.40 -27.60 -14.98
CA TYR A 159 5.93 -28.93 -14.68
C TYR A 159 5.92 -29.21 -13.18
N GLN A 160 6.98 -28.80 -12.47
CA GLN A 160 7.02 -28.88 -11.02
C GLN A 160 5.94 -27.98 -10.36
N GLN A 161 5.67 -26.81 -10.91
CA GLN A 161 4.57 -25.96 -10.42
C GLN A 161 3.22 -26.70 -10.49
N ARG A 162 2.96 -27.44 -11.57
CA ARG A 162 1.73 -28.25 -11.74
C ARG A 162 1.63 -29.37 -10.71
N ILE A 163 2.74 -30.07 -10.44
CA ILE A 163 2.79 -31.14 -9.44
C ILE A 163 2.52 -30.61 -8.04
N LEU A 164 3.14 -29.48 -7.68
CA LEU A 164 2.98 -28.85 -6.37
C LEU A 164 1.56 -28.30 -6.17
N GLY A 165 0.95 -27.79 -7.24
CA GLY A 165 -0.43 -27.31 -7.23
C GLY A 165 -0.65 -26.10 -6.34
N ALA A 166 -1.88 -25.96 -5.84
CA ALA A 166 -2.30 -24.85 -4.98
C ALA A 166 -3.14 -25.36 -3.80
N THR A 167 -3.17 -24.58 -2.73
CA THR A 167 -4.10 -24.74 -1.60
C THR A 167 -5.12 -23.61 -1.65
N GLY A 168 -6.35 -23.90 -2.02
CA GLY A 168 -7.38 -22.89 -2.14
C GLY A 168 -6.97 -21.75 -3.09
N LYS A 169 -6.54 -20.62 -2.56
CA LYS A 169 -6.15 -19.43 -3.33
C LYS A 169 -4.64 -19.30 -3.56
N ASP A 170 -3.82 -20.01 -2.79
CA ASP A 170 -2.38 -19.79 -2.77
C ASP A 170 -1.63 -20.93 -3.48
N PRO A 171 -0.68 -20.61 -4.38
CA PRO A 171 0.17 -21.59 -5.02
C PRO A 171 1.18 -22.19 -4.01
N ARG A 172 1.40 -23.51 -4.06
CA ARG A 172 2.43 -24.17 -3.24
C ARG A 172 3.85 -24.00 -3.78
N TRP A 173 3.98 -23.53 -5.01
CA TRP A 173 5.24 -23.34 -5.71
C TRP A 173 5.78 -21.90 -5.64
N ALA A 174 5.12 -21.03 -4.89
CA ALA A 174 5.55 -19.65 -4.68
C ALA A 174 5.43 -19.26 -3.22
N THR A 175 6.36 -18.45 -2.75
CA THR A 175 6.31 -17.84 -1.42
C THR A 175 6.76 -16.40 -1.48
N ALA A 176 6.15 -15.55 -0.66
CA ALA A 176 6.54 -14.16 -0.53
C ALA A 176 7.43 -13.97 0.69
N TYR A 177 8.58 -13.35 0.50
CA TYR A 177 9.38 -12.81 1.57
C TYR A 177 9.07 -11.31 1.73
N LYS A 178 8.55 -10.93 2.87
CA LYS A 178 8.28 -9.51 3.18
C LYS A 178 9.37 -8.96 4.07
N TYR A 179 9.95 -7.83 3.66
CA TYR A 179 10.95 -7.17 4.49
C TYR A 179 10.32 -6.69 5.79
N PRO A 180 11.06 -6.74 6.91
CA PRO A 180 10.63 -6.09 8.14
C PRO A 180 10.32 -4.62 7.86
N PRO A 181 9.29 -4.04 8.48
CA PRO A 181 9.04 -2.62 8.39
C PRO A 181 10.24 -1.84 8.93
N GLU A 182 10.61 -0.78 8.22
CA GLU A 182 11.63 0.13 8.73
C GLU A 182 11.11 0.83 9.98
N GLN A 183 12.02 1.02 10.93
CA GLN A 183 11.75 1.71 12.19
C GLN A 183 12.64 2.94 12.31
N ALA A 184 12.11 3.98 12.94
CA ALA A 184 12.86 5.16 13.32
C ALA A 184 12.49 5.57 14.74
N GLU A 185 13.44 6.19 15.42
CA GLU A 185 13.24 6.74 16.75
C GLU A 185 13.13 8.27 16.66
N THR A 186 12.10 8.82 17.30
CA THR A 186 11.87 10.27 17.34
C THR A 186 11.23 10.68 18.65
N THR A 187 11.00 11.98 18.85
CA THR A 187 10.34 12.51 20.05
C THR A 187 8.87 12.78 19.79
N LEU A 188 8.01 12.37 20.71
CA LEU A 188 6.59 12.73 20.73
C LEU A 188 6.45 14.15 21.32
N GLU A 189 6.18 15.12 20.45
CA GLU A 189 6.06 16.51 20.85
C GLU A 189 4.67 16.86 21.39
N ASP A 190 3.61 16.28 20.78
CA ASP A 190 2.24 16.54 21.14
C ASP A 190 1.31 15.42 20.62
N ILE A 191 0.04 15.46 20.99
CA ILE A 191 -1.02 14.59 20.47
C ILE A 191 -2.17 15.44 19.96
N ASP A 192 -2.49 15.26 18.69
CA ASP A 192 -3.59 15.91 17.99
C ASP A 192 -4.81 14.95 17.95
N TRP A 193 -5.92 15.34 18.55
CA TRP A 193 -7.15 14.58 18.58
C TRP A 193 -8.09 15.05 17.46
N ARG A 194 -8.39 14.16 16.54
CA ARG A 194 -9.25 14.46 15.39
C ARG A 194 -10.54 13.67 15.44
N VAL A 195 -11.63 14.31 15.05
CA VAL A 195 -12.94 13.67 14.95
C VAL A 195 -13.14 13.15 13.52
N GLY A 196 -13.36 11.86 13.39
CA GLY A 196 -13.72 11.24 12.13
C GLY A 196 -15.20 11.41 11.79
N ARG A 197 -15.59 11.03 10.56
CA ARG A 197 -16.98 11.13 10.07
C ARG A 197 -18.00 10.37 10.90
N THR A 198 -17.58 9.34 11.60
CA THR A 198 -18.42 8.55 12.52
C THR A 198 -18.46 9.11 13.93
N GLY A 199 -17.87 10.29 14.16
CA GLY A 199 -17.76 10.90 15.48
C GLY A 199 -16.62 10.34 16.34
N VAL A 200 -15.89 9.35 15.88
CA VAL A 200 -14.76 8.76 16.62
C VAL A 200 -13.62 9.75 16.73
N LEU A 201 -13.10 9.93 17.95
CA LEU A 201 -11.88 10.68 18.20
C LEU A 201 -10.66 9.75 18.02
N THR A 202 -9.79 10.14 17.12
CA THR A 202 -8.56 9.40 16.83
C THR A 202 -7.34 10.23 17.25
N PRO A 203 -6.47 9.72 18.13
CA PRO A 203 -5.24 10.40 18.51
C PRO A 203 -4.17 10.21 17.44
N THR A 204 -3.53 11.29 17.07
CA THR A 204 -2.39 11.33 16.16
C THR A 204 -1.18 11.92 16.87
N ALA A 205 -0.09 11.19 16.94
CA ALA A 205 1.18 11.71 17.45
C ALA A 205 1.72 12.81 16.55
N VAL A 206 2.09 13.93 17.13
CA VAL A 206 2.90 14.96 16.50
C VAL A 206 4.34 14.72 16.92
N LEU A 207 5.21 14.49 15.93
CA LEU A 207 6.57 14.01 16.12
C LEU A 207 7.59 15.03 15.65
N THR A 208 8.75 15.05 16.28
CA THR A 208 9.93 15.66 15.67
C THR A 208 10.16 14.98 14.31
N PRO A 209 10.26 15.73 13.20
CA PRO A 209 10.43 15.14 11.88
C PRO A 209 11.61 14.20 11.79
N VAL A 210 11.39 13.00 11.27
CA VAL A 210 12.40 11.95 11.10
C VAL A 210 12.27 11.29 9.73
N LYS A 211 13.39 10.90 9.15
CA LYS A 211 13.40 10.14 7.90
C LYS A 211 13.06 8.68 8.16
N LEU A 212 12.12 8.15 7.37
CA LEU A 212 11.69 6.75 7.42
C LEU A 212 11.23 6.34 6.03
N SER A 213 11.81 5.28 5.47
CA SER A 213 11.47 4.76 4.13
C SER A 213 11.49 5.84 3.03
N GLY A 214 12.50 6.70 3.03
CA GLY A 214 12.65 7.77 2.02
C GLY A 214 11.70 8.96 2.15
N SER A 215 10.84 8.96 3.18
CA SER A 215 9.90 10.06 3.50
C SER A 215 10.26 10.71 4.82
N VAL A 216 9.91 11.98 4.99
CA VAL A 216 9.99 12.66 6.29
C VAL A 216 8.66 12.46 7.00
N ILE A 217 8.71 11.84 8.18
CA ILE A 217 7.53 11.55 9.00
C ILE A 217 7.49 12.53 10.18
N SER A 218 6.37 13.24 10.31
CA SER A 218 6.09 14.15 11.43
C SER A 218 4.80 13.79 12.18
N ARG A 219 4.06 12.78 11.70
CA ARG A 219 2.82 12.30 12.30
C ARG A 219 2.72 10.79 12.24
N ALA A 220 2.16 10.18 13.29
CA ALA A 220 1.92 8.74 13.36
C ALA A 220 0.62 8.47 14.12
N THR A 221 -0.05 7.36 13.81
CA THR A 221 -1.26 7.00 14.57
C THR A 221 -0.91 6.47 15.96
N LEU A 222 -1.75 6.80 16.91
CA LEU A 222 -1.77 6.23 18.26
C LEU A 222 -2.99 5.33 18.47
N HIS A 223 -3.70 5.01 17.40
CA HIS A 223 -4.88 4.16 17.35
C HIS A 223 -6.05 4.68 18.19
N ASN A 224 -5.96 4.58 19.52
CA ASN A 224 -7.02 4.95 20.47
C ASN A 224 -6.45 5.21 21.87
N GLU A 225 -7.34 5.59 22.81
CA GLU A 225 -6.99 5.82 24.21
C GLU A 225 -6.36 4.59 24.89
N ASP A 226 -6.94 3.40 24.66
CA ASP A 226 -6.45 2.16 25.30
C ASP A 226 -5.02 1.84 24.88
N PHE A 227 -4.66 2.10 23.64
CA PHE A 227 -3.30 1.95 23.14
C PHE A 227 -2.32 2.90 23.86
N ILE A 228 -2.72 4.16 24.05
CA ILE A 228 -1.91 5.15 24.79
C ILE A 228 -1.67 4.70 26.21
N ARG A 229 -2.74 4.25 26.90
CA ARG A 229 -2.65 3.77 28.29
C ARG A 229 -1.86 2.49 28.41
N ALA A 230 -2.10 1.52 27.56
CA ALA A 230 -1.41 0.22 27.61
C ALA A 230 0.09 0.33 27.39
N LYS A 231 0.54 1.32 26.63
CA LYS A 231 1.97 1.58 26.36
C LYS A 231 2.55 2.67 27.24
N ASP A 232 1.77 3.24 28.16
CA ASP A 232 2.16 4.36 29.01
C ASP A 232 2.83 5.49 28.22
N ILE A 233 2.20 5.90 27.11
CA ILE A 233 2.73 6.93 26.22
C ILE A 233 2.53 8.30 26.87
N ARG A 234 3.60 9.11 26.90
CA ARG A 234 3.62 10.46 27.46
C ARG A 234 4.18 11.47 26.45
N ILE A 235 3.70 12.70 26.52
CA ILE A 235 4.25 13.80 25.72
C ILE A 235 5.68 14.07 26.21
N GLY A 236 6.61 14.15 25.27
CA GLY A 236 8.05 14.25 25.55
C GLY A 236 8.79 12.91 25.42
N ASP A 237 8.08 11.78 25.35
CA ASP A 237 8.71 10.47 25.18
C ASP A 237 9.52 10.34 23.91
N ARG A 238 10.63 9.60 23.99
CA ARG A 238 11.25 9.01 22.81
C ARG A 238 10.44 7.78 22.41
N VAL A 239 10.00 7.74 21.16
CA VAL A 239 9.14 6.69 20.61
C VAL A 239 9.77 6.07 19.38
N VAL A 240 9.54 4.78 19.20
CA VAL A 240 9.86 4.07 17.97
C VAL A 240 8.62 4.04 17.11
N ILE A 241 8.75 4.53 15.89
CA ILE A 241 7.71 4.47 14.86
C ILE A 241 8.08 3.46 13.80
N ASN A 242 7.08 2.87 13.16
CA ASN A 242 7.27 2.09 11.95
C ASN A 242 6.35 2.56 10.83
N LYS A 243 6.72 2.19 9.63
CA LYS A 243 5.87 2.28 8.45
C LYS A 243 5.78 0.88 7.86
N ALA A 244 4.73 0.15 8.18
CA ALA A 244 4.48 -1.17 7.63
C ALA A 244 3.91 -1.04 6.21
N GLY A 245 4.75 -1.24 5.20
CA GLY A 245 4.37 -1.16 3.80
C GLY A 245 3.83 0.24 3.44
N GLU A 246 2.63 0.27 2.87
CA GLU A 246 1.96 1.49 2.39
C GLU A 246 1.02 2.13 3.43
N ILE A 247 1.07 1.67 4.68
CA ILE A 247 0.16 2.09 5.74
C ILE A 247 0.67 3.34 6.44
N ILE A 248 -0.24 4.08 7.06
CA ILE A 248 0.04 5.25 7.89
C ILE A 248 1.07 4.87 8.96
N PRO A 249 2.14 5.69 9.19
CA PRO A 249 3.09 5.44 10.26
C PRO A 249 2.38 5.27 11.60
N GLU A 250 2.85 4.33 12.41
CA GLU A 250 2.32 4.08 13.75
C GLU A 250 3.41 4.16 14.80
N VAL A 251 3.04 4.57 15.99
CA VAL A 251 3.90 4.47 17.17
C VAL A 251 3.90 3.02 17.64
N LEU A 252 5.06 2.37 17.67
CA LEU A 252 5.19 0.98 18.15
C LEU A 252 5.34 0.89 19.66
N ARG A 253 6.26 1.66 20.21
CA ARG A 253 6.63 1.63 21.62
C ARG A 253 7.30 2.90 22.09
N VAL A 254 7.32 3.07 23.38
CA VAL A 254 8.12 4.08 24.08
C VAL A 254 9.51 3.51 24.39
N VAL A 255 10.54 4.35 24.32
CA VAL A 255 11.88 4.05 24.79
C VAL A 255 11.99 4.54 26.24
N VAL A 256 11.48 3.75 27.17
CA VAL A 256 11.35 4.14 28.59
C VAL A 256 12.68 4.48 29.22
N GLU A 257 13.76 3.82 28.77
CA GLU A 257 15.13 4.01 29.26
C GLU A 257 15.68 5.42 28.98
N LYS A 258 15.04 6.16 28.05
CA LYS A 258 15.41 7.53 27.68
C LYS A 258 14.54 8.59 28.33
N ARG A 259 13.63 8.22 29.24
CA ARG A 259 12.83 9.20 30.00
C ARG A 259 13.72 10.02 30.94
N THR A 260 13.44 11.31 30.96
CA THR A 260 14.14 12.30 31.80
C THR A 260 13.37 12.65 33.07
N GLY A 261 12.07 12.33 33.12
CA GLY A 261 11.18 12.70 34.20
C GLY A 261 10.35 13.96 33.90
N ASP A 262 10.59 14.60 32.76
CA ASP A 262 9.86 15.81 32.32
C ASP A 262 8.66 15.47 31.41
N GLU A 263 8.47 14.16 31.14
CA GLU A 263 7.38 13.69 30.28
C GLU A 263 6.02 13.90 30.97
N LYS A 264 5.05 14.38 30.17
CA LYS A 264 3.71 14.71 30.64
C LYS A 264 2.72 13.60 30.29
N GLU A 265 1.85 13.26 31.22
CA GLU A 265 0.72 12.39 30.93
C GLU A 265 -0.17 12.97 29.83
N VAL A 266 -0.74 12.08 29.03
CA VAL A 266 -1.65 12.46 27.95
C VAL A 266 -3.02 12.78 28.52
N GLU A 267 -3.50 13.99 28.28
CA GLU A 267 -4.87 14.36 28.60
C GLU A 267 -5.82 13.81 27.54
N ILE A 268 -6.78 13.01 27.99
CA ILE A 268 -7.85 12.49 27.13
C ILE A 268 -8.95 13.56 27.04
N PRO A 269 -9.37 13.98 25.84
CA PRO A 269 -10.42 15.00 25.72
C PRO A 269 -11.73 14.55 26.34
N SER A 270 -12.32 15.42 27.16
CA SER A 270 -13.70 15.24 27.68
C SER A 270 -14.75 15.91 26.79
N VAL A 271 -14.29 16.74 25.85
CA VAL A 271 -15.13 17.44 24.89
C VAL A 271 -14.58 17.28 23.47
N CYS A 272 -15.48 17.33 22.52
CA CYS A 272 -15.14 17.24 21.10
C CYS A 272 -14.35 18.48 20.66
N PRO A 273 -13.17 18.32 20.04
CA PRO A 273 -12.36 19.46 19.57
C PRO A 273 -13.02 20.24 18.44
N GLU A 274 -14.00 19.66 17.73
CA GLU A 274 -14.68 20.33 16.61
C GLU A 274 -15.93 21.11 17.04
N CYS A 275 -16.70 20.63 18.01
CA CYS A 275 -17.98 21.24 18.38
C CYS A 275 -18.13 21.55 19.87
N GLY A 276 -17.15 21.21 20.71
CA GLY A 276 -17.20 21.43 22.16
C GLY A 276 -18.21 20.55 22.94
N TRP A 277 -18.89 19.62 22.23
CA TRP A 277 -19.86 18.74 22.88
C TRP A 277 -19.15 17.63 23.65
N ARG A 278 -19.85 17.04 24.63
CA ARG A 278 -19.32 15.94 25.43
C ARG A 278 -18.92 14.74 24.55
N VAL A 279 -17.80 14.11 24.86
CA VAL A 279 -17.39 12.86 24.27
C VAL A 279 -17.62 11.71 25.24
N GLU A 280 -18.01 10.54 24.74
CA GLU A 280 -18.32 9.37 25.54
C GLU A 280 -17.74 8.11 24.92
N ARG A 281 -17.43 7.15 25.79
CA ARG A 281 -17.08 5.79 25.37
C ARG A 281 -18.37 4.97 25.31
N GLN A 282 -18.62 4.28 24.21
CA GLN A 282 -19.80 3.44 24.02
C GLN A 282 -19.48 1.99 24.42
N GLY A 283 -19.98 1.55 25.57
CA GLY A 283 -19.83 0.17 26.04
C GLY A 283 -18.36 -0.23 26.25
N GLU A 284 -18.00 -1.41 25.73
CA GLU A 284 -16.64 -1.96 25.78
C GLU A 284 -15.75 -1.50 24.59
N GLU A 285 -16.24 -0.61 23.74
CA GLU A 285 -15.45 -0.10 22.61
C GLU A 285 -14.24 0.70 23.10
N ALA A 286 -13.09 0.46 22.48
CA ALA A 286 -11.85 1.24 22.75
C ALA A 286 -11.92 2.69 22.24
N ALA A 287 -12.96 3.05 21.50
CA ALA A 287 -13.12 4.35 20.86
C ALA A 287 -13.97 5.29 21.71
N ILE A 288 -13.52 6.55 21.85
CA ILE A 288 -14.34 7.65 22.35
C ILE A 288 -14.99 8.39 21.19
N ARG A 289 -16.22 8.84 21.36
CA ARG A 289 -17.03 9.47 20.31
C ARG A 289 -17.66 10.77 20.76
N CYS A 290 -17.76 11.71 19.83
CA CYS A 290 -18.63 12.86 19.97
C CYS A 290 -20.09 12.40 19.85
N THR A 291 -20.92 12.74 20.82
CA THR A 291 -22.35 12.37 20.87
C THR A 291 -23.28 13.40 20.25
N ASN A 292 -22.75 14.51 19.75
CA ASN A 292 -23.53 15.56 19.06
C ASN A 292 -23.92 15.13 17.64
N PRO A 293 -25.23 14.91 17.34
CA PRO A 293 -25.67 14.53 16.00
C PRO A 293 -25.45 15.63 14.95
N HIS A 294 -25.22 16.87 15.39
CA HIS A 294 -24.97 18.03 14.54
C HIS A 294 -23.49 18.45 14.54
N CYS A 295 -22.58 17.58 14.94
CA CYS A 295 -21.16 17.87 14.93
C CYS A 295 -20.70 18.16 13.48
N PRO A 296 -19.97 19.27 13.26
CA PRO A 296 -19.46 19.61 11.92
C PRO A 296 -18.59 18.53 11.28
N ALA A 297 -17.97 17.68 12.09
CA ALA A 297 -17.19 16.53 11.60
C ALA A 297 -18.05 15.45 10.95
N LEU A 298 -19.31 15.27 11.38
CA LEU A 298 -20.24 14.28 10.83
C LEU A 298 -20.80 14.69 9.46
N GLY A 299 -20.87 15.99 9.18
CA GLY A 299 -21.47 16.55 7.95
C GLY A 299 -20.47 16.81 6.82
N ARG A 300 -19.20 16.49 6.98
CA ARG A 300 -18.20 16.63 5.91
C ARG A 300 -18.32 15.45 4.94
N GLU A 301 -19.37 15.46 4.10
CA GLU A 301 -19.41 14.64 2.90
C GLU A 301 -18.28 15.11 1.97
N GLY A 302 -17.26 14.29 1.81
CA GLY A 302 -16.41 14.41 0.64
C GLY A 302 -17.26 14.03 -0.61
N PRO A 303 -16.89 14.46 -1.84
CA PRO A 303 -17.72 14.36 -3.04
C PRO A 303 -17.97 12.94 -3.57
N HIS A 304 -18.09 11.93 -2.74
CA HIS A 304 -18.27 10.51 -3.09
C HIS A 304 -19.56 9.86 -2.58
N SER A 305 -20.57 10.64 -2.14
CA SER A 305 -21.87 10.10 -1.71
C SER A 305 -22.98 10.27 -2.75
N LEU A 306 -22.67 10.34 -4.04
CA LEU A 306 -23.67 10.34 -5.11
C LEU A 306 -23.45 9.17 -6.06
N CYS A 307 -23.54 7.94 -5.54
CA CYS A 307 -23.80 6.74 -6.34
C CYS A 307 -24.40 5.65 -5.45
N GLN A 308 -25.68 5.76 -5.16
CA GLN A 308 -26.62 4.68 -4.92
C GLN A 308 -27.93 5.09 -5.61
N PRO A 309 -28.68 4.19 -6.19
CA PRO A 309 -28.68 2.73 -6.17
C PRO A 309 -27.96 2.05 -7.31
#